data_452bd7384021d10775b5f97e0b4d2f72
#
_entry.id   452bd7384021d10775b5f97e0b4d2f72
#
_cell.length_a   1.000
_cell.length_b   1.000
_cell.length_c   1.000
_cell.angle_alpha   90.00
_cell.angle_beta   90.00
_cell.angle_gamma   90.00
#
_symmetry.space_group_name_H-M   'P 1'
#
loop_
_entity.id
_entity.type
_entity.pdbx_description
1 polymer ?
#
loop_
_entity_poly.entity_id
_entity_poly.type
_entity_poly.pdbx_seq_one_letter_code
_entity_poly.pdbx_strand_id
1 'polypeptide(L)'
;VIAIRRAFTMLGYLAVWNALYAAALLLAATQLLDLAHEPFAIAGAFFMALGVFLLDRVKPRDSLLDPADEAANPARFAFHRAHARTLRALIVISVLTGAACMLIANRPIAAILAVLSPVGVLVYGTLRPPTGVRLKDRPIRKNLSVALALAYFAMLIALGPTLRLSPSIVLDRAPAELCVFAWIVLVVFADAALCDLDDAESDKRFGTRTLANTLAARRLWLLALVAQILSAPFAFWGAALSGASAPLVVAWWAIAPPLSLVILRAIRPARVRDLIDARFALIGLVALLLEWLTR
;
A
#
# COMPACT_ATOMS: atom_id res chain seq x y z
N VAL A 1 3.61 -7.54 -27.22
CA VAL A 1 4.14 -6.43 -26.40
C VAL A 1 3.08 -5.34 -26.19
N ILE A 2 2.42 -4.82 -27.26
CA ILE A 2 1.42 -3.73 -27.14
C ILE A 2 0.21 -4.15 -26.27
N ALA A 3 -0.34 -5.35 -26.45
CA ALA A 3 -1.47 -5.85 -25.66
C ALA A 3 -1.13 -5.99 -24.17
N ILE A 4 0.05 -6.52 -23.85
CA ILE A 4 0.53 -6.65 -22.46
C ILE A 4 0.67 -5.27 -21.81
N ARG A 5 1.27 -4.30 -22.51
CA ARG A 5 1.42 -2.94 -22.00
C ARG A 5 0.06 -2.28 -21.74
N ARG A 6 -0.91 -2.48 -22.65
CA ARG A 6 -2.29 -1.97 -22.45
C ARG A 6 -2.96 -2.59 -21.24
N ALA A 7 -2.89 -3.92 -21.10
CA ALA A 7 -3.45 -4.63 -19.95
C ALA A 7 -2.81 -4.13 -18.63
N PHE A 8 -1.48 -4.00 -18.58
CA PHE A 8 -0.76 -3.48 -17.42
C PHE A 8 -1.23 -2.07 -17.02
N THR A 9 -1.38 -1.18 -18.01
CA THR A 9 -1.87 0.19 -17.78
C THR A 9 -3.33 0.19 -17.31
N MET A 10 -4.19 -0.67 -17.87
CA MET A 10 -5.59 -0.79 -17.43
C MET A 10 -5.72 -1.28 -15.99
N LEU A 11 -4.91 -2.25 -15.58
CA LEU A 11 -4.84 -2.69 -14.19
C LEU A 11 -4.41 -1.54 -13.26
N GLY A 12 -3.47 -0.71 -13.71
CA GLY A 12 -3.10 0.53 -13.00
C GLY A 12 -4.28 1.51 -12.88
N TYR A 13 -5.02 1.75 -13.97
CA TYR A 13 -6.20 2.64 -13.93
C TYR A 13 -7.30 2.13 -12.99
N LEU A 14 -7.48 0.82 -12.93
CA LEU A 14 -8.42 0.15 -12.03
C LEU A 14 -7.90 -0.01 -10.59
N ALA A 15 -6.74 0.54 -10.24
CA ALA A 15 -6.09 0.40 -8.94
C ALA A 15 -5.78 -1.05 -8.51
N VAL A 16 -5.75 -2.00 -9.43
CA VAL A 16 -5.49 -3.41 -9.13
C VAL A 16 -4.08 -3.59 -8.55
N TRP A 17 -3.07 -2.89 -9.08
CA TRP A 17 -1.71 -2.95 -8.54
C TRP A 17 -1.62 -2.50 -7.09
N ASN A 18 -2.34 -1.42 -6.72
CA ASN A 18 -2.40 -0.94 -5.34
C ASN A 18 -3.10 -1.94 -4.42
N ALA A 19 -4.15 -2.62 -4.92
CA ALA A 19 -4.87 -3.63 -4.17
C ALA A 19 -4.01 -4.89 -3.94
N LEU A 20 -3.26 -5.33 -4.95
CA LEU A 20 -2.31 -6.43 -4.83
C LEU A 20 -1.14 -6.06 -3.90
N TYR A 21 -0.66 -4.81 -3.95
CA TYR A 21 0.33 -4.29 -3.02
C TYR A 21 -0.14 -4.42 -1.56
N ALA A 22 -1.36 -3.99 -1.26
CA ALA A 22 -1.92 -4.07 0.09
C ALA A 22 -2.11 -5.54 0.55
N ALA A 23 -2.55 -6.43 -0.33
CA ALA A 23 -2.64 -7.86 -0.05
C ALA A 23 -1.25 -8.49 0.23
N ALA A 24 -0.22 -8.06 -0.53
CA ALA A 24 1.16 -8.52 -0.31
C ALA A 24 1.74 -7.99 1.02
N LEU A 25 1.37 -6.78 1.47
CA LEU A 25 1.75 -6.28 2.80
C LEU A 25 1.14 -7.13 3.92
N LEU A 26 -0.13 -7.53 3.79
CA LEU A 26 -0.76 -8.43 4.74
C LEU A 26 -0.08 -9.79 4.77
N LEU A 27 0.23 -10.34 3.59
CA LEU A 27 0.97 -11.60 3.48
C LEU A 27 2.34 -11.50 4.17
N ALA A 28 3.08 -10.42 3.94
CA ALA A 28 4.35 -10.18 4.61
C ALA A 28 4.19 -10.14 6.14
N ALA A 29 3.19 -9.39 6.64
CA ALA A 29 2.92 -9.30 8.07
C ALA A 29 2.63 -10.68 8.67
N THR A 30 1.80 -11.50 8.02
CA THR A 30 1.47 -12.85 8.52
C THR A 30 2.68 -13.78 8.47
N GLN A 31 3.50 -13.75 7.42
CA GLN A 31 4.70 -14.59 7.29
C GLN A 31 5.80 -14.20 8.28
N LEU A 32 6.06 -12.89 8.47
CA LEU A 32 7.06 -12.41 9.41
C LEU A 32 6.67 -12.60 10.88
N LEU A 33 5.36 -12.68 11.18
CA LEU A 33 4.84 -12.93 12.52
C LEU A 33 4.49 -14.39 12.79
N ASP A 34 4.82 -15.30 11.87
CA ASP A 34 4.47 -16.72 11.95
C ASP A 34 2.97 -16.95 12.22
N LEU A 35 2.11 -16.20 11.55
CA LEU A 35 0.66 -16.31 11.66
C LEU A 35 0.09 -17.11 10.50
N ALA A 36 -0.98 -17.87 10.76
CA ALA A 36 -1.67 -18.60 9.72
C ALA A 36 -2.22 -17.66 8.63
N HIS A 37 -2.00 -18.03 7.37
CA HIS A 37 -2.58 -17.32 6.24
C HIS A 37 -4.05 -17.71 6.12
N GLU A 38 -4.90 -16.70 6.15
CA GLU A 38 -6.31 -16.87 5.99
C GLU A 38 -6.71 -16.29 4.61
N PRO A 39 -7.11 -17.13 3.62
CA PRO A 39 -7.35 -16.69 2.26
C PRO A 39 -8.41 -15.59 2.14
N PHE A 40 -9.46 -15.65 2.95
CA PHE A 40 -10.49 -14.61 2.98
C PHE A 40 -9.97 -13.29 3.55
N ALA A 41 -9.03 -13.31 4.50
CA ALA A 41 -8.39 -12.08 4.99
C ALA A 41 -7.55 -11.42 3.90
N ILE A 42 -6.80 -12.20 3.12
CA ILE A 42 -6.00 -11.70 2.00
C ILE A 42 -6.92 -11.15 0.90
N ALA A 43 -7.97 -11.88 0.52
CA ALA A 43 -8.97 -11.42 -0.43
C ALA A 43 -9.69 -10.15 0.08
N GLY A 44 -10.03 -10.11 1.36
CA GLY A 44 -10.63 -8.96 2.00
C GLY A 44 -9.73 -7.72 1.94
N ALA A 45 -8.43 -7.87 2.24
CA ALA A 45 -7.46 -6.79 2.12
C ALA A 45 -7.34 -6.27 0.69
N PHE A 46 -7.32 -7.17 -0.31
CA PHE A 46 -7.35 -6.80 -1.72
C PHE A 46 -8.59 -5.96 -2.08
N PHE A 47 -9.79 -6.45 -1.76
CA PHE A 47 -11.03 -5.76 -2.12
C PHE A 47 -11.21 -4.44 -1.37
N MET A 48 -10.85 -4.36 -0.09
CA MET A 48 -10.85 -3.11 0.67
C MET A 48 -9.93 -2.07 0.01
N ALA A 49 -8.69 -2.45 -0.28
CA ALA A 49 -7.74 -1.57 -0.93
C ALA A 49 -8.21 -1.16 -2.33
N LEU A 50 -8.77 -2.08 -3.12
CA LEU A 50 -9.34 -1.77 -4.44
C LEU A 50 -10.42 -0.69 -4.35
N GLY A 51 -11.37 -0.85 -3.43
CA GLY A 51 -12.44 0.14 -3.21
C GLY A 51 -11.91 1.50 -2.79
N VAL A 52 -10.96 1.53 -1.84
CA VAL A 52 -10.34 2.74 -1.31
C VAL A 52 -9.55 3.49 -2.36
N PHE A 53 -8.67 2.81 -3.09
CA PHE A 53 -7.84 3.45 -4.12
C PHE A 53 -8.63 3.87 -5.35
N LEU A 54 -9.69 3.12 -5.73
CA LEU A 54 -10.61 3.56 -6.77
C LEU A 54 -11.40 4.80 -6.34
N LEU A 55 -11.87 4.85 -5.09
CA LEU A 55 -12.57 6.01 -4.57
C LEU A 55 -11.70 7.26 -4.56
N ASP A 56 -10.41 7.11 -4.23
CA ASP A 56 -9.47 8.23 -4.29
C ASP A 56 -9.34 8.81 -5.71
N ARG A 57 -9.45 7.95 -6.73
CA ARG A 57 -9.31 8.33 -8.15
C ARG A 57 -10.61 8.81 -8.79
N VAL A 58 -11.76 8.25 -8.40
CA VAL A 58 -13.06 8.45 -9.07
C VAL A 58 -13.98 9.37 -8.28
N LYS A 59 -13.64 9.91 -7.19
CA LYS A 59 -14.44 10.77 -6.28
C LYS A 59 -15.97 10.78 -6.54
N PRO A 60 -16.80 10.98 -5.52
CA PRO A 60 -18.26 11.03 -5.70
C PRO A 60 -18.73 12.20 -6.57
N ARG A 61 -17.96 13.30 -6.55
CA ARG A 61 -18.23 14.53 -7.33
C ARG A 61 -16.94 15.02 -7.98
N ASP A 62 -17.04 15.55 -9.20
CA ASP A 62 -15.90 16.07 -9.94
C ASP A 62 -15.24 17.28 -9.25
N SER A 63 -16.00 18.05 -8.47
CA SER A 63 -15.47 19.16 -7.65
C SER A 63 -14.49 18.72 -6.55
N LEU A 64 -14.45 17.43 -6.22
CA LEU A 64 -13.52 16.84 -5.26
C LEU A 64 -12.23 16.30 -5.91
N LEU A 65 -12.15 16.31 -7.25
CA LEU A 65 -10.95 15.90 -7.96
C LEU A 65 -9.83 16.91 -7.75
N ASP A 66 -8.62 16.43 -7.66
CA ASP A 66 -7.43 17.28 -7.59
C ASP A 66 -6.97 17.65 -9.01
N PRO A 67 -6.91 18.93 -9.36
CA PRO A 67 -6.44 19.37 -10.68
C PRO A 67 -4.99 18.94 -10.97
N ALA A 68 -4.14 18.80 -9.93
CA ALA A 68 -2.77 18.32 -10.09
C ALA A 68 -2.72 16.87 -10.56
N ASP A 69 -3.55 16.00 -9.95
CA ASP A 69 -3.65 14.59 -10.30
C ASP A 69 -4.18 14.40 -11.73
N GLU A 70 -5.15 15.23 -12.15
CA GLU A 70 -5.68 15.23 -13.53
C GLU A 70 -4.62 15.66 -14.53
N ALA A 71 -3.89 16.74 -14.25
CA ALA A 71 -2.82 17.24 -15.12
C ALA A 71 -1.68 16.21 -15.28
N ALA A 72 -1.35 15.47 -14.22
CA ALA A 72 -0.34 14.42 -14.25
C ALA A 72 -0.75 13.20 -15.11
N ASN A 73 -2.04 12.86 -15.12
CA ASN A 73 -2.54 11.61 -15.73
C ASN A 73 -3.85 11.82 -16.53
N PRO A 74 -3.87 12.67 -17.59
CA PRO A 74 -5.09 13.03 -18.29
C PRO A 74 -5.81 11.82 -18.92
N ALA A 75 -5.06 10.85 -19.45
CA ALA A 75 -5.65 9.64 -20.04
C ALA A 75 -6.38 8.77 -18.99
N ARG A 76 -5.83 8.65 -17.78
CA ARG A 76 -6.49 7.94 -16.67
C ARG A 76 -7.78 8.64 -16.27
N PHE A 77 -7.77 9.96 -16.16
CA PHE A 77 -8.97 10.73 -15.80
C PHE A 77 -10.04 10.68 -16.90
N ALA A 78 -9.65 10.73 -18.17
CA ALA A 78 -10.58 10.51 -19.29
C ALA A 78 -11.27 9.13 -19.20
N PHE A 79 -10.50 8.07 -18.94
CA PHE A 79 -11.03 6.73 -18.71
C PHE A 79 -12.00 6.69 -17.52
N HIS A 80 -11.64 7.31 -16.39
CA HIS A 80 -12.49 7.32 -15.19
C HIS A 80 -13.80 8.08 -15.42
N ARG A 81 -13.80 9.20 -16.14
CA ARG A 81 -15.01 9.94 -16.51
C ARG A 81 -15.91 9.13 -17.43
N ALA A 82 -15.33 8.49 -18.46
CA ALA A 82 -16.09 7.65 -19.40
C ALA A 82 -16.79 6.47 -18.70
N HIS A 83 -16.21 5.92 -17.62
CA HIS A 83 -16.68 4.74 -16.90
C HIS A 83 -17.15 5.03 -15.47
N ALA A 84 -17.44 6.28 -15.13
CA ALA A 84 -17.66 6.72 -13.75
C ALA A 84 -18.77 5.93 -13.01
N ARG A 85 -19.89 5.61 -13.68
CA ARG A 85 -21.00 4.84 -13.08
C ARG A 85 -20.54 3.42 -12.72
N THR A 86 -19.90 2.73 -13.64
CA THR A 86 -19.40 1.36 -13.44
C THR A 86 -18.33 1.34 -12.34
N LEU A 87 -17.42 2.30 -12.34
CA LEU A 87 -16.36 2.38 -11.34
C LEU A 87 -16.91 2.70 -9.94
N ARG A 88 -17.93 3.56 -9.83
CA ARG A 88 -18.62 3.80 -8.55
C ARG A 88 -19.33 2.54 -8.03
N ALA A 89 -19.98 1.78 -8.91
CA ALA A 89 -20.55 0.49 -8.53
C ALA A 89 -19.46 -0.50 -8.08
N LEU A 90 -18.33 -0.55 -8.79
CA LEU A 90 -17.19 -1.39 -8.43
C LEU A 90 -16.60 -1.01 -7.06
N ILE A 91 -16.53 0.27 -6.72
CA ILE A 91 -16.10 0.74 -5.39
C ILE A 91 -17.01 0.15 -4.31
N VAL A 92 -18.34 0.29 -4.46
CA VAL A 92 -19.29 -0.21 -3.47
C VAL A 92 -19.19 -1.74 -3.35
N ILE A 93 -19.19 -2.45 -4.47
CA ILE A 93 -19.05 -3.92 -4.50
C ILE A 93 -17.74 -4.33 -3.82
N SER A 94 -16.62 -3.67 -4.13
CA SER A 94 -15.33 -3.99 -3.53
C SER A 94 -15.31 -3.78 -2.01
N VAL A 95 -15.85 -2.67 -1.52
CA VAL A 95 -15.93 -2.39 -0.07
C VAL A 95 -16.81 -3.44 0.63
N LEU A 96 -17.98 -3.76 0.07
CA LEU A 96 -18.87 -4.77 0.65
C LEU A 96 -18.29 -6.18 0.61
N THR A 97 -17.66 -6.56 -0.51
CA THR A 97 -16.96 -7.85 -0.64
C THR A 97 -15.79 -7.92 0.35
N GLY A 98 -15.01 -6.85 0.48
CA GLY A 98 -13.92 -6.77 1.45
C GLY A 98 -14.43 -6.95 2.88
N ALA A 99 -15.49 -6.26 3.26
CA ALA A 99 -16.11 -6.42 4.58
C ALA A 99 -16.66 -7.83 4.81
N ALA A 100 -17.34 -8.43 3.82
CA ALA A 100 -17.83 -9.81 3.90
C ALA A 100 -16.68 -10.82 4.07
N CYS A 101 -15.60 -10.68 3.30
CA CYS A 101 -14.40 -11.51 3.45
C CYS A 101 -13.80 -11.39 4.86
N MET A 102 -13.73 -10.17 5.42
CA MET A 102 -13.25 -9.96 6.78
C MET A 102 -14.13 -10.60 7.85
N LEU A 103 -15.46 -10.59 7.67
CA LEU A 103 -16.39 -11.30 8.56
C LEU A 103 -16.21 -12.81 8.47
N ILE A 104 -16.09 -13.38 7.27
CA ILE A 104 -15.80 -14.80 7.05
C ILE A 104 -14.47 -15.20 7.71
N ALA A 105 -13.44 -14.34 7.58
CA ALA A 105 -12.15 -14.52 8.23
C ALA A 105 -12.18 -14.28 9.76
N ASN A 106 -13.37 -14.05 10.34
CA ASN A 106 -13.56 -13.77 11.77
C ASN A 106 -12.78 -12.53 12.27
N ARG A 107 -12.80 -11.45 11.47
CA ARG A 107 -12.11 -10.16 11.73
C ARG A 107 -13.10 -8.98 11.73
N PRO A 108 -14.05 -8.92 12.70
CA PRO A 108 -15.15 -7.94 12.68
C PRO A 108 -14.67 -6.49 12.74
N ILE A 109 -13.60 -6.20 13.48
CA ILE A 109 -13.02 -4.84 13.54
C ILE A 109 -12.52 -4.42 12.15
N ALA A 110 -11.82 -5.30 11.43
CA ALA A 110 -11.37 -5.03 10.08
C ALA A 110 -12.57 -4.86 9.11
N ALA A 111 -13.65 -5.60 9.28
CA ALA A 111 -14.88 -5.42 8.50
C ALA A 111 -15.53 -4.04 8.72
N ILE A 112 -15.60 -3.58 9.96
CA ILE A 112 -16.10 -2.22 10.27
C ILE A 112 -15.22 -1.17 9.62
N LEU A 113 -13.90 -1.32 9.73
CA LEU A 113 -12.96 -0.38 9.10
C LEU A 113 -13.01 -0.44 7.57
N ALA A 114 -13.34 -1.60 6.97
CA ALA A 114 -13.59 -1.69 5.53
C ALA A 114 -14.70 -0.73 5.11
N VAL A 115 -15.81 -0.74 5.82
CA VAL A 115 -16.97 0.12 5.55
C VAL A 115 -16.68 1.59 5.84
N LEU A 116 -15.86 1.90 6.84
CA LEU A 116 -15.51 3.27 7.22
C LEU A 116 -14.35 3.86 6.40
N SER A 117 -13.51 3.05 5.77
CA SER A 117 -12.33 3.49 5.02
C SER A 117 -12.63 4.50 3.89
N PRO A 118 -13.77 4.43 3.15
CA PRO A 118 -14.16 5.45 2.19
C PRO A 118 -14.26 6.85 2.80
N VAL A 119 -14.76 6.95 4.02
CA VAL A 119 -14.86 8.24 4.74
C VAL A 119 -13.48 8.79 5.04
N GLY A 120 -12.55 7.94 5.51
CA GLY A 120 -11.17 8.31 5.78
C GLY A 120 -10.46 8.89 4.54
N VAL A 121 -10.64 8.26 3.38
CA VAL A 121 -10.06 8.72 2.11
C VAL A 121 -10.64 10.07 1.67
N LEU A 122 -11.96 10.24 1.80
CA LEU A 122 -12.59 11.51 1.47
C LEU A 122 -12.10 12.62 2.41
N VAL A 123 -12.03 12.37 3.71
CA VAL A 123 -11.49 13.31 4.70
C VAL A 123 -10.04 13.69 4.38
N TYR A 124 -9.18 12.70 4.14
CA TYR A 124 -7.77 12.93 3.79
C TYR A 124 -7.62 13.78 2.52
N GLY A 125 -8.40 13.50 1.49
CA GLY A 125 -8.29 14.16 0.19
C GLY A 125 -8.96 15.53 0.11
N THR A 126 -9.99 15.80 0.93
CA THR A 126 -10.85 17.00 0.78
C THR A 126 -10.79 17.95 1.95
N LEU A 127 -10.51 17.48 3.17
CA LEU A 127 -10.59 18.30 4.37
C LEU A 127 -9.44 19.32 4.38
N ARG A 128 -9.82 20.60 4.35
CA ARG A 128 -8.89 21.71 4.58
C ARG A 128 -9.02 22.16 6.03
N PRO A 129 -7.98 21.96 6.85
CA PRO A 129 -7.97 22.48 8.21
C PRO A 129 -8.02 24.03 8.19
N PRO A 130 -8.33 24.70 9.32
CA PRO A 130 -8.34 26.17 9.41
C PRO A 130 -7.05 26.85 8.91
N THR A 131 -5.93 26.13 8.91
CA THR A 131 -4.65 26.59 8.36
C THR A 131 -4.60 26.68 6.84
N GLY A 132 -5.65 26.24 6.14
CA GLY A 132 -5.75 26.25 4.67
C GLY A 132 -4.89 25.20 3.94
N VAL A 133 -3.98 24.51 4.64
CA VAL A 133 -3.03 23.54 4.05
C VAL A 133 -3.52 22.11 4.32
N ARG A 134 -3.85 21.37 3.27
CA ARG A 134 -4.26 19.97 3.41
C ARG A 134 -3.11 19.10 3.93
N LEU A 135 -3.44 17.96 4.57
CA LEU A 135 -2.44 17.02 5.08
C LEU A 135 -1.51 16.52 3.96
N LYS A 136 -2.08 16.27 2.77
CA LYS A 136 -1.35 15.81 1.58
C LYS A 136 -0.40 16.86 0.97
N ASP A 137 -0.53 18.14 1.33
CA ASP A 137 0.31 19.21 0.79
C ASP A 137 1.65 19.39 1.55
N ARG A 138 1.93 18.53 2.53
CA ARG A 138 3.18 18.54 3.30
C ARG A 138 4.06 17.34 2.93
N PRO A 139 5.32 17.56 2.45
CA PRO A 139 6.13 16.53 1.80
C PRO A 139 6.28 15.23 2.60
N ILE A 140 6.77 15.32 3.84
CA ILE A 140 7.00 14.13 4.67
C ILE A 140 5.69 13.57 5.22
N ARG A 141 4.75 14.43 5.62
CA ARG A 141 3.49 14.02 6.25
C ARG A 141 2.60 13.24 5.31
N LYS A 142 2.55 13.61 4.02
CA LYS A 142 1.81 12.86 2.99
C LYS A 142 2.26 11.39 2.98
N ASN A 143 3.53 11.17 2.74
CA ASN A 143 4.07 9.82 2.55
C ASN A 143 4.09 9.02 3.85
N LEU A 144 4.37 9.67 4.99
CA LEU A 144 4.29 9.04 6.31
C LEU A 144 2.86 8.65 6.67
N SER A 145 1.86 9.51 6.37
CA SER A 145 0.45 9.16 6.62
C SER A 145 0.00 7.95 5.82
N VAL A 146 0.40 7.84 4.55
CA VAL A 146 0.12 6.68 3.71
C VAL A 146 0.80 5.43 4.29
N ALA A 147 2.07 5.54 4.68
CA ALA A 147 2.84 4.43 5.24
C ALA A 147 2.23 3.93 6.55
N LEU A 148 1.89 4.84 7.48
CA LEU A 148 1.24 4.50 8.74
C LEU A 148 -0.15 3.88 8.52
N ALA A 149 -0.94 4.42 7.60
CA ALA A 149 -2.27 3.90 7.31
C ALA A 149 -2.21 2.47 6.76
N LEU A 150 -1.32 2.19 5.80
CA LEU A 150 -1.15 0.84 5.24
C LEU A 150 -0.52 -0.14 6.23
N ALA A 151 0.44 0.32 7.04
CA ALA A 151 1.01 -0.52 8.11
C ALA A 151 -0.04 -0.89 9.15
N TYR A 152 -0.81 0.11 9.63
CA TYR A 152 -1.91 -0.13 10.56
C TYR A 152 -2.97 -1.07 9.96
N PHE A 153 -3.34 -0.87 8.70
CA PHE A 153 -4.27 -1.72 7.98
C PHE A 153 -3.80 -3.18 7.92
N ALA A 154 -2.55 -3.42 7.47
CA ALA A 154 -2.00 -4.76 7.36
C ALA A 154 -1.89 -5.45 8.73
N MET A 155 -1.37 -4.74 9.75
CA MET A 155 -1.21 -5.27 11.10
C MET A 155 -2.53 -5.55 11.78
N LEU A 156 -3.52 -4.66 11.66
CA LEU A 156 -4.84 -4.89 12.25
C LEU A 156 -5.51 -6.14 11.70
N ILE A 157 -5.38 -6.37 10.38
CA ILE A 157 -5.92 -7.58 9.77
C ILE A 157 -5.10 -8.80 10.18
N ALA A 158 -3.78 -8.73 10.17
CA ALA A 158 -2.93 -9.84 10.58
C ALA A 158 -3.21 -10.27 12.03
N LEU A 159 -3.30 -9.30 12.94
CA LEU A 159 -3.47 -9.53 14.39
C LEU A 159 -4.93 -9.71 14.82
N GLY A 160 -5.91 -9.55 13.94
CA GLY A 160 -7.33 -9.61 14.29
C GLY A 160 -7.73 -10.79 15.20
N PRO A 161 -7.25 -12.04 14.99
CA PRO A 161 -7.52 -13.16 15.89
C PRO A 161 -6.84 -13.04 17.26
N THR A 162 -5.65 -12.44 17.31
CA THR A 162 -4.84 -12.34 18.54
C THR A 162 -5.33 -11.24 19.47
N LEU A 163 -6.07 -10.25 18.96
CA LEU A 163 -6.66 -9.17 19.77
C LEU A 163 -7.68 -9.67 20.82
N ARG A 164 -8.08 -10.94 20.74
CA ARG A 164 -8.97 -11.60 21.71
C ARG A 164 -8.21 -12.36 22.80
N LEU A 165 -6.87 -12.39 22.74
CA LEU A 165 -6.03 -13.07 23.72
C LEU A 165 -5.88 -12.24 24.99
N SER A 166 -5.35 -12.89 26.06
CA SER A 166 -5.07 -12.19 27.31
C SER A 166 -4.03 -11.07 27.11
N PRO A 167 -4.08 -10.00 27.93
CA PRO A 167 -3.13 -8.89 27.84
C PRO A 167 -1.66 -9.32 27.94
N SER A 168 -1.35 -10.36 28.72
CA SER A 168 0.02 -10.90 28.83
C SER A 168 0.55 -11.40 27.49
N ILE A 169 -0.25 -12.19 26.76
CA ILE A 169 0.15 -12.73 25.44
C ILE A 169 0.34 -11.58 24.43
N VAL A 170 -0.49 -10.55 24.49
CA VAL A 170 -0.36 -9.37 23.62
C VAL A 170 0.95 -8.62 23.92
N LEU A 171 1.32 -8.47 25.19
CA LEU A 171 2.56 -7.80 25.59
C LEU A 171 3.81 -8.59 25.18
N ASP A 172 3.80 -9.91 25.28
CA ASP A 172 4.93 -10.77 24.90
C ASP A 172 5.21 -10.70 23.37
N ARG A 173 4.18 -10.51 22.56
CA ARG A 173 4.30 -10.38 21.09
C ARG A 173 4.60 -8.96 20.60
N ALA A 174 4.35 -7.95 21.42
CA ALA A 174 4.48 -6.55 21.04
C ALA A 174 5.84 -6.19 20.40
N PRO A 175 7.00 -6.69 20.87
CA PRO A 175 8.29 -6.39 20.21
C PRO A 175 8.37 -6.89 18.76
N ALA A 176 7.88 -8.11 18.47
CA ALA A 176 7.83 -8.65 17.11
C ALA A 176 6.90 -7.82 16.22
N GLU A 177 5.71 -7.51 16.73
CA GLU A 177 4.69 -6.74 16.04
C GLU A 177 5.18 -5.32 15.71
N LEU A 178 5.87 -4.65 16.64
CA LEU A 178 6.48 -3.33 16.42
C LEU A 178 7.59 -3.38 15.36
N CYS A 179 8.41 -4.43 15.34
CA CYS A 179 9.42 -4.62 14.30
C CYS A 179 8.77 -4.77 12.93
N VAL A 180 7.76 -5.63 12.77
CA VAL A 180 7.06 -5.82 11.49
C VAL A 180 6.32 -4.56 11.07
N PHE A 181 5.68 -3.85 12.00
CA PHE A 181 5.07 -2.55 11.73
C PHE A 181 6.10 -1.53 11.21
N ALA A 182 7.25 -1.41 11.86
CA ALA A 182 8.33 -0.51 11.43
C ALA A 182 8.87 -0.89 10.04
N TRP A 183 9.03 -2.18 9.76
CA TRP A 183 9.39 -2.68 8.44
C TRP A 183 8.40 -2.21 7.37
N ILE A 184 7.10 -2.43 7.59
CA ILE A 184 6.05 -1.99 6.65
C ILE A 184 6.11 -0.48 6.45
N VAL A 185 6.21 0.31 7.53
CA VAL A 185 6.25 1.78 7.46
C VAL A 185 7.42 2.24 6.59
N LEU A 186 8.62 1.70 6.78
CA LEU A 186 9.80 2.08 6.01
C LEU A 186 9.69 1.71 4.54
N VAL A 187 9.20 0.50 4.23
CA VAL A 187 8.98 0.04 2.85
C VAL A 187 7.94 0.91 2.15
N VAL A 188 6.77 1.10 2.76
CA VAL A 188 5.69 1.88 2.16
C VAL A 188 6.05 3.36 2.04
N PHE A 189 6.74 3.93 3.02
CA PHE A 189 7.22 5.32 2.94
C PHE A 189 8.15 5.52 1.74
N ALA A 190 9.10 4.60 1.53
CA ALA A 190 10.01 4.64 0.39
C ALA A 190 9.26 4.56 -0.94
N ASP A 191 8.32 3.64 -1.04
CA ASP A 191 7.52 3.42 -2.24
C ASP A 191 6.59 4.58 -2.55
N ALA A 192 5.89 5.11 -1.54
CA ALA A 192 5.03 6.29 -1.67
C ALA A 192 5.81 7.54 -2.12
N ALA A 193 7.03 7.71 -1.59
CA ALA A 193 7.90 8.82 -2.00
C ALA A 193 8.32 8.72 -3.48
N LEU A 194 8.59 7.51 -3.97
CA LEU A 194 8.93 7.28 -5.38
C LEU A 194 7.71 7.41 -6.32
N CYS A 195 6.53 7.00 -5.86
CA CYS A 195 5.29 7.18 -6.63
C CYS A 195 4.98 8.65 -6.93
N ASP A 196 5.43 9.57 -6.08
CA ASP A 196 5.28 11.03 -6.29
C ASP A 196 6.16 11.57 -7.43
N LEU A 197 7.14 10.81 -7.95
CA LEU A 197 7.96 11.24 -9.09
C LEU A 197 7.12 11.46 -10.35
N ASP A 198 6.10 10.64 -10.57
CA ASP A 198 5.23 10.74 -11.74
C ASP A 198 4.37 12.01 -11.74
N ASP A 199 4.10 12.57 -10.55
CA ASP A 199 3.26 13.75 -10.36
C ASP A 199 4.07 15.02 -9.99
N ALA A 200 5.40 14.93 -9.87
CA ALA A 200 6.24 15.99 -9.30
C ALA A 200 6.12 17.35 -10.01
N GLU A 201 5.98 17.35 -11.34
CA GLU A 201 5.86 18.57 -12.12
C GLU A 201 4.46 19.21 -11.96
N SER A 202 3.41 18.40 -12.01
CA SER A 202 2.04 18.89 -11.81
C SER A 202 1.83 19.34 -10.38
N ASP A 203 2.30 18.60 -9.39
CA ASP A 203 2.26 18.98 -7.97
C ASP A 203 2.92 20.36 -7.76
N LYS A 204 4.11 20.58 -8.35
CA LYS A 204 4.79 21.87 -8.28
C LYS A 204 3.98 22.99 -8.92
N ARG A 205 3.38 22.74 -10.09
CA ARG A 205 2.55 23.71 -10.81
C ARG A 205 1.32 24.14 -10.02
N PHE A 206 0.71 23.22 -9.28
CA PHE A 206 -0.49 23.46 -8.47
C PHE A 206 -0.18 23.81 -6.99
N GLY A 207 1.10 24.03 -6.65
CA GLY A 207 1.52 24.47 -5.32
C GLY A 207 1.55 23.38 -4.24
N THR A 208 1.36 22.10 -4.61
CA THR A 208 1.51 20.97 -3.71
C THR A 208 3.00 20.67 -3.49
N ARG A 209 3.45 20.63 -2.23
CA ARG A 209 4.83 20.32 -1.89
C ARG A 209 4.98 18.83 -1.56
N THR A 210 5.75 18.11 -2.36
CA THR A 210 6.08 16.69 -2.17
C THR A 210 7.59 16.49 -2.02
N LEU A 211 8.02 15.32 -1.53
CA LEU A 211 9.44 14.98 -1.52
C LEU A 211 10.02 14.96 -2.94
N ALA A 212 9.22 14.53 -3.92
CA ALA A 212 9.62 14.39 -5.31
C ALA A 212 9.87 15.74 -6.00
N ASN A 213 9.18 16.82 -5.60
CA ASN A 213 9.40 18.16 -6.18
C ASN A 213 10.30 19.05 -5.32
N THR A 214 10.70 18.60 -4.13
CA THR A 214 11.64 19.33 -3.24
C THR A 214 13.05 18.75 -3.28
N LEU A 215 13.21 17.48 -3.60
CA LEU A 215 14.50 16.80 -3.73
C LEU A 215 14.80 16.50 -5.21
N ALA A 216 16.10 16.53 -5.57
CA ALA A 216 16.51 15.99 -6.86
C ALA A 216 16.17 14.49 -6.93
N ALA A 217 15.71 14.00 -8.09
CA ALA A 217 15.29 12.62 -8.28
C ALA A 217 16.34 11.60 -7.78
N ARG A 218 17.64 11.86 -8.03
CA ARG A 218 18.74 11.00 -7.52
C ARG A 218 18.74 10.89 -5.99
N ARG A 219 18.49 11.99 -5.28
CA ARG A 219 18.45 12.01 -3.80
C ARG A 219 17.21 11.29 -3.27
N LEU A 220 16.08 11.43 -3.96
CA LEU A 220 14.86 10.73 -3.60
C LEU A 220 15.01 9.20 -3.77
N TRP A 221 15.60 8.74 -4.87
CA TRP A 221 15.93 7.33 -5.05
C TRP A 221 16.89 6.80 -3.97
N LEU A 222 17.90 7.59 -3.59
CA LEU A 222 18.80 7.21 -2.52
C LEU A 222 18.07 7.14 -1.17
N LEU A 223 17.23 8.12 -0.85
CA LEU A 223 16.40 8.11 0.36
C LEU A 223 15.53 6.86 0.43
N ALA A 224 14.83 6.54 -0.65
CA ALA A 224 13.97 5.36 -0.73
C ALA A 224 14.77 4.06 -0.56
N LEU A 225 15.92 3.95 -1.22
CA LEU A 225 16.79 2.77 -1.09
C LEU A 225 17.32 2.62 0.34
N VAL A 226 17.79 3.71 0.96
CA VAL A 226 18.26 3.70 2.35
C VAL A 226 17.14 3.29 3.30
N ALA A 227 15.92 3.84 3.13
CA ALA A 227 14.78 3.46 3.97
C ALA A 227 14.46 1.96 3.86
N GLN A 228 14.49 1.40 2.65
CA GLN A 228 14.26 -0.04 2.45
C GLN A 228 15.43 -0.92 2.94
N ILE A 229 16.67 -0.48 2.85
CA ILE A 229 17.80 -1.20 3.46
C ILE A 229 17.67 -1.17 4.99
N LEU A 230 17.31 -0.02 5.57
CA LEU A 230 17.09 0.10 7.01
C LEU A 230 15.86 -0.69 7.49
N SER A 231 14.93 -1.05 6.62
CA SER A 231 13.81 -1.91 6.97
C SER A 231 14.22 -3.37 7.18
N ALA A 232 15.26 -3.86 6.49
CA ALA A 232 15.66 -5.27 6.53
C ALA A 232 15.93 -5.82 7.94
N PRO A 233 16.68 -5.14 8.84
CA PRO A 233 16.85 -5.58 10.23
C PRO A 233 15.53 -5.80 10.95
N PHE A 234 14.53 -4.96 10.72
CA PHE A 234 13.22 -5.09 11.36
C PHE A 234 12.45 -6.32 10.89
N ALA A 235 12.59 -6.73 9.60
CA ALA A 235 12.04 -8.00 9.12
C ALA A 235 12.67 -9.19 9.85
N PHE A 236 14.01 -9.20 9.97
CA PHE A 236 14.73 -10.28 10.67
C PHE A 236 14.41 -10.33 12.16
N TRP A 237 14.40 -9.18 12.85
CA TRP A 237 14.07 -9.14 14.28
C TRP A 237 12.62 -9.50 14.56
N GLY A 238 11.69 -8.99 13.75
CA GLY A 238 10.28 -9.36 13.85
C GLY A 238 10.08 -10.86 13.73
N ALA A 239 10.66 -11.46 12.71
CA ALA A 239 10.61 -12.89 12.47
C ALA A 239 11.30 -13.72 13.57
N ALA A 240 12.48 -13.28 14.04
CA ALA A 240 13.17 -13.97 15.12
C ALA A 240 12.40 -13.93 16.44
N LEU A 241 11.82 -12.78 16.78
CA LEU A 241 11.01 -12.61 18.00
C LEU A 241 9.67 -13.33 17.95
N SER A 242 9.10 -13.53 16.74
CA SER A 242 7.86 -14.29 16.54
C SER A 242 8.07 -15.80 16.48
N GLY A 243 9.33 -16.25 16.31
CA GLY A 243 9.66 -17.67 16.12
C GLY A 243 9.41 -18.16 14.69
N ALA A 244 9.42 -17.27 13.68
CA ALA A 244 9.15 -17.63 12.29
C ALA A 244 10.11 -18.72 11.79
N SER A 245 9.52 -19.80 11.30
CA SER A 245 10.24 -21.05 10.97
C SER A 245 10.75 -21.13 9.53
N ALA A 246 10.40 -20.16 8.67
CA ALA A 246 10.75 -20.15 7.23
C ALA A 246 11.86 -19.14 6.89
N PRO A 247 13.15 -19.44 7.12
CA PRO A 247 14.25 -18.48 6.98
C PRO A 247 14.40 -17.91 5.56
N LEU A 248 14.10 -18.70 4.52
CA LEU A 248 14.14 -18.21 3.14
C LEU A 248 13.07 -17.17 2.85
N VAL A 249 11.87 -17.33 3.40
CA VAL A 249 10.79 -16.35 3.29
C VAL A 249 11.15 -15.05 4.01
N VAL A 250 11.72 -15.15 5.21
CA VAL A 250 12.18 -13.98 5.98
C VAL A 250 13.29 -13.24 5.23
N ALA A 251 14.30 -13.97 4.73
CA ALA A 251 15.37 -13.38 3.93
C ALA A 251 14.82 -12.71 2.65
N TRP A 252 13.83 -13.31 2.01
CA TRP A 252 13.18 -12.74 0.84
C TRP A 252 12.50 -11.40 1.16
N TRP A 253 11.70 -11.31 2.23
CA TRP A 253 11.06 -10.06 2.64
C TRP A 253 12.06 -8.97 3.06
N ALA A 254 13.22 -9.35 3.59
CA ALA A 254 14.26 -8.40 3.95
C ALA A 254 15.04 -7.87 2.73
N ILE A 255 15.30 -8.71 1.71
CA ILE A 255 16.22 -8.41 0.61
C ILE A 255 15.49 -7.96 -0.66
N ALA A 256 14.35 -8.57 -0.99
CA ALA A 256 13.67 -8.31 -2.25
C ALA A 256 13.17 -6.86 -2.42
N PRO A 257 12.62 -6.18 -1.40
CA PRO A 257 12.22 -4.79 -1.55
C PRO A 257 13.38 -3.87 -1.98
N PRO A 258 14.53 -3.76 -1.29
CA PRO A 258 15.63 -2.91 -1.72
C PRO A 258 16.26 -3.37 -3.04
N LEU A 259 16.42 -4.68 -3.28
CA LEU A 259 16.98 -5.20 -4.52
C LEU A 259 16.14 -4.82 -5.74
N SER A 260 14.82 -4.96 -5.63
CA SER A 260 13.90 -4.61 -6.71
C SER A 260 13.89 -3.10 -7.02
N LEU A 261 14.16 -2.23 -6.03
CA LEU A 261 14.36 -0.79 -6.29
C LEU A 261 15.65 -0.52 -7.09
N VAL A 262 16.73 -1.23 -6.79
CA VAL A 262 17.97 -1.11 -7.57
C VAL A 262 17.73 -1.49 -9.03
N ILE A 263 17.03 -2.61 -9.27
CA ILE A 263 16.66 -3.08 -10.60
C ILE A 263 15.76 -2.05 -11.30
N LEU A 264 14.73 -1.58 -10.63
CA LEU A 264 13.78 -0.60 -11.19
C LEU A 264 14.49 0.71 -11.60
N ARG A 265 15.40 1.20 -10.75
CA ARG A 265 16.21 2.37 -11.05
C ARG A 265 17.12 2.17 -12.27
N ALA A 266 17.68 0.97 -12.46
CA ALA A 266 18.52 0.64 -13.60
C ALA A 266 17.73 0.65 -14.93
N ILE A 267 16.48 0.20 -14.91
CA ILE A 267 15.57 0.19 -16.08
C ILE A 267 15.13 1.60 -16.49
N ARG A 268 15.14 2.56 -15.58
CA ARG A 268 14.73 3.99 -15.81
C ARG A 268 13.35 4.09 -16.47
N PRO A 269 12.30 3.57 -15.86
CA PRO A 269 10.97 3.58 -16.46
C PRO A 269 10.46 5.02 -16.66
N ALA A 270 9.69 5.22 -17.72
CA ALA A 270 9.02 6.50 -17.98
C ALA A 270 7.95 6.85 -16.93
N ARG A 271 7.38 5.84 -16.28
CA ARG A 271 6.45 5.94 -15.15
C ARG A 271 6.84 4.95 -14.07
N VAL A 272 6.85 5.40 -12.84
CA VAL A 272 7.39 4.65 -11.69
C VAL A 272 6.26 4.00 -10.87
N ARG A 273 5.14 4.70 -10.67
CA ARG A 273 4.05 4.30 -9.75
C ARG A 273 3.54 2.88 -9.98
N ASP A 274 2.99 2.60 -11.16
CA ASP A 274 2.39 1.29 -11.43
C ASP A 274 3.42 0.15 -11.32
N LEU A 275 4.69 0.44 -11.60
CA LEU A 275 5.77 -0.53 -11.47
C LEU A 275 6.19 -0.75 -10.01
N ILE A 276 6.16 0.28 -9.17
CA ILE A 276 6.39 0.16 -7.73
C ILE A 276 5.34 -0.77 -7.11
N ASP A 277 4.06 -0.53 -7.42
CA ASP A 277 2.98 -1.35 -6.87
C ASP A 277 3.03 -2.79 -7.40
N ALA A 278 3.22 -2.97 -8.71
CA ALA A 278 3.28 -4.28 -9.34
C ALA A 278 4.49 -5.11 -8.89
N ARG A 279 5.68 -4.48 -8.69
CA ARG A 279 6.85 -5.21 -8.20
C ARG A 279 6.62 -5.80 -6.80
N PHE A 280 5.91 -5.05 -5.93
CA PHE A 280 5.65 -5.53 -4.59
C PHE A 280 4.65 -6.70 -4.59
N ALA A 281 3.65 -6.66 -5.48
CA ALA A 281 2.78 -7.80 -5.73
C ALA A 281 3.58 -9.04 -6.20
N LEU A 282 4.57 -8.84 -7.08
CA LEU A 282 5.46 -9.92 -7.52
C LEU A 282 6.32 -10.46 -6.37
N ILE A 283 6.85 -9.60 -5.50
CA ILE A 283 7.59 -10.01 -4.30
C ILE A 283 6.70 -10.90 -3.43
N GLY A 284 5.43 -10.52 -3.21
CA GLY A 284 4.47 -11.33 -2.47
C GLY A 284 4.19 -12.69 -3.11
N LEU A 285 4.04 -12.74 -4.43
CA LEU A 285 3.85 -14.00 -5.15
C LEU A 285 5.05 -14.95 -4.98
N VAL A 286 6.27 -14.42 -5.10
CA VAL A 286 7.49 -15.23 -4.89
C VAL A 286 7.59 -15.70 -3.44
N ALA A 287 7.23 -14.87 -2.46
CA ALA A 287 7.19 -15.27 -1.06
C ALA A 287 6.25 -16.47 -0.81
N LEU A 288 5.06 -16.48 -1.44
CA LEU A 288 4.14 -17.62 -1.38
C LEU A 288 4.73 -18.89 -2.00
N LEU A 289 5.41 -18.76 -3.14
CA LEU A 289 6.08 -19.88 -3.79
C LEU A 289 7.22 -20.44 -2.93
N LEU A 290 8.04 -19.58 -2.33
CA LEU A 290 9.11 -19.99 -1.41
C LEU A 290 8.55 -20.71 -0.18
N GLU A 291 7.47 -20.21 0.39
CA GLU A 291 6.82 -20.86 1.52
C GLU A 291 6.28 -22.24 1.14
N TRP A 292 5.62 -22.36 -0.01
CA TRP A 292 5.12 -23.65 -0.51
C TRP A 292 6.24 -24.66 -0.77
N LEU A 293 7.41 -24.21 -1.25
CA LEU A 293 8.57 -25.07 -1.51
C LEU A 293 9.31 -25.49 -0.24
N THR A 294 9.13 -24.76 0.87
CA THR A 294 9.86 -25.00 2.12
C THR A 294 9.03 -25.72 3.20
N ARG A 295 7.74 -25.86 2.98
CA ARG A 295 6.84 -26.71 3.78
C ARG A 295 6.84 -28.13 3.27
#